data_91d8b0b8a6af187740d7abbc6f2dfff4
#
_entry.id   91d8b0b8a6af187740d7abbc6f2dfff4
#
_cell.length_a   1.000
_cell.length_b   1.000
_cell.length_c   1.000
_cell.angle_alpha   90.00
_cell.angle_beta   90.00
_cell.angle_gamma   90.00
#
_symmetry.space_group_name_H-M   'P 1'
#
loop_
_entity.id
_entity.type
_entity.pdbx_description
1 polymer ?
#
loop_
_entity_poly.entity_id
_entity_poly.type
_entity_poly.pdbx_seq_one_letter_code
_entity_poly.pdbx_strand_id
1 'polypeptide(L)'
;LDGKPLDVRQYGSLQELIENELEGMDFQELVAVDEKDIQLSLARAEYQENVECKLAIEQAIACYYDGSRLDSAAAREVVEKFGAERVLYVLAGTLQQNEWDGRFSQDNKAWAKTAKADPLFAHRRDFSVQSHPGLVDVFLTQVHREAEKPPRASIRERLKQAQEKAEKKTSVQAATKKKEPER
;
A
#
# COMPACT_ATOMS: atom_id res chain seq x y z
N LEU A 1 34.95 9.92 -13.98
CA LEU A 1 33.50 10.07 -14.14
C LEU A 1 33.18 11.55 -13.93
N ASP A 2 32.72 12.25 -14.96
CA ASP A 2 32.53 13.72 -15.00
C ASP A 2 31.35 14.25 -14.17
N GLY A 3 30.98 13.58 -13.06
CA GLY A 3 29.92 14.03 -12.16
C GLY A 3 28.51 14.04 -12.75
N LYS A 4 28.30 13.47 -13.96
CA LYS A 4 26.95 13.30 -14.52
C LYS A 4 26.31 12.04 -13.94
N PRO A 5 25.02 12.11 -13.51
CA PRO A 5 24.32 10.93 -13.06
C PRO A 5 24.21 9.92 -14.21
N LEU A 6 24.63 8.68 -13.96
CA LEU A 6 24.44 7.56 -14.90
C LEU A 6 22.95 7.29 -15.07
N ASP A 7 22.44 7.36 -16.30
CA ASP A 7 21.07 6.98 -16.60
C ASP A 7 20.99 5.46 -16.82
N VAL A 8 20.78 4.75 -15.71
CA VAL A 8 20.69 3.27 -15.66
C VAL A 8 19.61 2.70 -16.61
N ARG A 9 18.68 3.54 -17.10
CA ARG A 9 17.59 3.11 -18.00
C ARG A 9 18.06 2.81 -19.42
N GLN A 10 19.28 3.22 -19.77
CA GLN A 10 19.86 3.00 -21.10
C GLN A 10 20.46 1.60 -21.26
N TYR A 11 20.63 0.86 -20.16
CA TYR A 11 21.30 -0.43 -20.15
C TYR A 11 20.31 -1.56 -19.87
N GLY A 12 20.33 -2.60 -20.70
CA GLY A 12 19.45 -3.76 -20.55
C GLY A 12 19.80 -4.70 -19.40
N SER A 13 21.04 -4.60 -18.89
CA SER A 13 21.50 -5.36 -17.73
C SER A 13 22.63 -4.62 -16.98
N LEU A 14 22.82 -4.95 -15.70
CA LEU A 14 23.93 -4.45 -14.89
C LEU A 14 25.29 -4.80 -15.52
N GLN A 15 25.38 -5.95 -16.18
CA GLN A 15 26.59 -6.40 -16.83
C GLN A 15 26.95 -5.55 -18.06
N GLU A 16 25.97 -5.14 -18.83
CA GLU A 16 26.14 -4.23 -19.97
C GLU A 16 26.58 -2.82 -19.53
N LEU A 17 26.06 -2.33 -18.42
CA LEU A 17 26.50 -1.09 -17.77
C LEU A 17 27.97 -1.16 -17.36
N ILE A 18 28.39 -2.26 -16.74
CA ILE A 18 29.77 -2.48 -16.27
C ILE A 18 30.74 -2.55 -17.46
N GLU A 19 30.39 -3.30 -18.50
CA GLU A 19 31.22 -3.48 -19.68
C GLU A 19 31.43 -2.19 -20.47
N ASN A 20 30.41 -1.31 -20.54
CA ASN A 20 30.46 -0.10 -21.37
C ASN A 20 30.98 1.15 -20.64
N GLU A 21 30.70 1.30 -19.34
CA GLU A 21 30.98 2.55 -18.63
C GLU A 21 32.08 2.43 -17.55
N LEU A 22 32.41 1.20 -17.15
CA LEU A 22 33.24 0.97 -15.96
C LEU A 22 34.50 0.14 -16.25
N GLU A 23 34.96 0.17 -17.52
CA GLU A 23 36.17 -0.53 -17.98
C GLU A 23 37.38 -0.11 -17.11
N GLY A 24 37.91 -1.04 -16.33
CA GLY A 24 39.10 -0.85 -15.51
C GLY A 24 38.90 -0.64 -14.00
N MET A 25 37.63 -0.70 -13.52
CA MET A 25 37.36 -0.68 -12.07
C MET A 25 37.25 -2.11 -11.51
N ASP A 26 37.67 -2.30 -10.23
CA ASP A 26 37.54 -3.59 -9.56
C ASP A 26 36.06 -3.93 -9.33
N PHE A 27 35.61 -5.05 -9.86
CA PHE A 27 34.21 -5.50 -9.80
C PHE A 27 33.65 -5.58 -8.39
N GLN A 28 34.46 -5.98 -7.40
CA GLN A 28 34.01 -6.08 -6.00
C GLN A 28 33.78 -4.72 -5.35
N GLU A 29 34.58 -3.73 -5.69
CA GLU A 29 34.46 -2.36 -5.19
C GLU A 29 33.25 -1.66 -5.80
N LEU A 30 32.97 -1.89 -7.06
CA LEU A 30 31.82 -1.39 -7.80
C LEU A 30 30.50 -1.97 -7.28
N VAL A 31 30.41 -3.30 -7.07
CA VAL A 31 29.21 -3.95 -6.54
C VAL A 31 28.88 -3.44 -5.13
N ALA A 32 29.87 -3.22 -4.28
CA ALA A 32 29.64 -2.71 -2.93
C ALA A 32 29.13 -1.25 -2.89
N VAL A 33 29.57 -0.41 -3.83
CA VAL A 33 29.10 0.98 -3.98
C VAL A 33 27.69 1.00 -4.56
N ASP A 34 27.43 0.20 -5.59
CA ASP A 34 26.13 0.12 -6.27
C ASP A 34 25.02 -0.41 -5.35
N GLU A 35 25.27 -1.48 -4.59
CA GLU A 35 24.27 -2.00 -3.64
C GLU A 35 23.86 -0.95 -2.61
N LYS A 36 24.81 -0.18 -2.10
CA LYS A 36 24.55 0.87 -1.11
C LYS A 36 23.78 2.04 -1.70
N ASP A 37 24.09 2.45 -2.92
CA ASP A 37 23.41 3.54 -3.61
C ASP A 37 22.01 3.15 -4.08
N ILE A 38 21.83 1.91 -4.53
CA ILE A 38 20.52 1.34 -4.84
C ILE A 38 19.65 1.27 -3.58
N GLN A 39 20.17 0.77 -2.47
CA GLN A 39 19.45 0.73 -1.19
C GLN A 39 19.08 2.13 -0.71
N LEU A 40 19.98 3.11 -0.81
CA LEU A 40 19.70 4.50 -0.47
C LEU A 40 18.64 5.12 -1.37
N SER A 41 18.64 4.82 -2.66
CA SER A 41 17.66 5.32 -3.63
C SER A 41 16.29 4.72 -3.39
N LEU A 42 16.20 3.41 -3.13
CA LEU A 42 14.96 2.72 -2.76
C LEU A 42 14.42 3.27 -1.44
N ALA A 43 15.28 3.45 -0.45
CA ALA A 43 14.92 4.00 0.83
C ALA A 43 14.38 5.43 0.73
N ARG A 44 14.95 6.27 -0.13
CA ARG A 44 14.44 7.63 -0.40
C ARG A 44 13.08 7.62 -1.09
N ALA A 45 12.90 6.74 -2.08
CA ALA A 45 11.62 6.58 -2.78
C ALA A 45 10.53 6.13 -1.81
N GLU A 46 10.81 5.14 -0.97
CA GLU A 46 9.88 4.63 0.04
C GLU A 46 9.52 5.69 1.08
N TYR A 47 10.50 6.48 1.52
CA TYR A 47 10.25 7.62 2.40
C TYR A 47 9.32 8.65 1.75
N GLN A 48 9.54 9.02 0.49
CA GLN A 48 8.67 9.95 -0.23
C GLN A 48 7.24 9.42 -0.36
N GLU A 49 7.07 8.15 -0.68
CA GLU A 49 5.75 7.52 -0.75
C GLU A 49 5.04 7.49 0.62
N ASN A 50 5.78 7.33 1.72
CA ASN A 50 5.21 7.42 3.07
C ASN A 50 4.75 8.85 3.41
N VAL A 51 5.51 9.88 3.00
CA VAL A 51 5.11 11.28 3.14
C VAL A 51 3.86 11.59 2.30
N GLU A 52 3.79 11.11 1.07
CA GLU A 52 2.61 11.27 0.21
C GLU A 52 1.39 10.55 0.80
N CYS A 53 1.57 9.35 1.32
CA CYS A 53 0.52 8.59 2.02
C CYS A 53 0.02 9.37 3.25
N LYS A 54 0.92 9.91 4.08
CA LYS A 54 0.58 10.77 5.21
C LYS A 54 -0.30 11.95 4.78
N LEU A 55 0.11 12.69 3.75
CA LEU A 55 -0.64 13.84 3.24
C LEU A 55 -2.02 13.43 2.71
N ALA A 56 -2.12 12.28 2.03
CA ALA A 56 -3.38 11.75 1.55
C ALA A 56 -4.33 11.37 2.70
N ILE A 57 -3.80 10.81 3.80
CA ILE A 57 -4.58 10.53 5.01
C ILE A 57 -5.13 11.82 5.60
N GLU A 58 -4.29 12.85 5.76
CA GLU A 58 -4.70 14.15 6.30
C GLU A 58 -5.78 14.81 5.43
N GLN A 59 -5.60 14.78 4.12
CA GLN A 59 -6.57 15.30 3.17
C GLN A 59 -7.88 14.51 3.20
N ALA A 60 -7.83 13.18 3.24
CA ALA A 60 -9.03 12.36 3.32
C ALA A 60 -9.81 12.64 4.62
N ILE A 61 -9.11 12.72 5.77
CA ILE A 61 -9.76 13.08 7.03
C ILE A 61 -10.43 14.45 6.92
N ALA A 62 -9.76 15.46 6.35
CA ALA A 62 -10.32 16.80 6.21
C ALA A 62 -11.53 16.85 5.26
N CYS A 63 -11.49 16.10 4.14
CA CYS A 63 -12.56 16.12 3.14
C CYS A 63 -13.79 15.30 3.55
N TYR A 64 -13.59 14.18 4.27
CA TYR A 64 -14.68 13.24 4.61
C TYR A 64 -15.20 13.38 6.05
N TYR A 65 -14.70 14.35 6.81
CA TYR A 65 -15.23 14.67 8.12
C TYR A 65 -16.29 15.77 8.03
N ASP A 66 -17.53 15.46 8.40
CA ASP A 66 -18.68 16.37 8.34
C ASP A 66 -18.86 17.25 9.59
N GLY A 67 -17.91 17.22 10.53
CA GLY A 67 -17.99 17.90 11.84
C GLY A 67 -18.50 17.01 12.97
N SER A 68 -19.06 15.86 12.66
CA SER A 68 -19.59 14.89 13.64
C SER A 68 -19.09 13.48 13.39
N ARG A 69 -18.94 13.08 12.14
CA ARG A 69 -18.58 11.72 11.73
C ARG A 69 -17.56 11.74 10.59
N LEU A 70 -16.63 10.80 10.62
CA LEU A 70 -15.72 10.51 9.50
C LEU A 70 -16.32 9.40 8.63
N ASP A 71 -16.55 9.70 7.35
CA ASP A 71 -17.04 8.71 6.39
C ASP A 71 -15.97 7.65 6.12
N SER A 72 -16.39 6.40 6.01
CA SER A 72 -15.51 5.27 5.68
C SER A 72 -14.94 5.32 4.25
N ALA A 73 -15.47 6.17 3.39
CA ALA A 73 -14.90 6.44 2.08
C ALA A 73 -13.48 7.00 2.19
N ALA A 74 -13.17 7.77 3.25
CA ALA A 74 -11.85 8.29 3.53
C ALA A 74 -10.78 7.19 3.55
N ALA A 75 -10.98 6.17 4.37
CA ALA A 75 -10.04 5.06 4.50
C ALA A 75 -9.95 4.24 3.21
N ARG A 76 -11.09 4.01 2.54
CA ARG A 76 -11.15 3.25 1.29
C ARG A 76 -10.32 3.90 0.19
N GLU A 77 -10.49 5.20 -0.04
CA GLU A 77 -9.76 5.93 -1.08
C GLU A 77 -8.24 5.85 -0.88
N VAL A 78 -7.79 6.07 0.35
CA VAL A 78 -6.36 6.03 0.67
C VAL A 78 -5.80 4.61 0.56
N VAL A 79 -6.54 3.60 1.01
CA VAL A 79 -6.15 2.19 0.89
C VAL A 79 -6.12 1.74 -0.57
N GLU A 80 -7.06 2.17 -1.41
CA GLU A 80 -7.07 1.88 -2.85
C GLU A 80 -5.85 2.50 -3.57
N LYS A 81 -5.39 3.67 -3.11
CA LYS A 81 -4.26 4.38 -3.73
C LYS A 81 -2.89 3.85 -3.28
N PHE A 82 -2.69 3.61 -1.99
CA PHE A 82 -1.37 3.31 -1.41
C PHE A 82 -1.21 1.86 -0.95
N GLY A 83 -2.29 1.10 -0.90
CA GLY A 83 -2.32 -0.23 -0.28
C GLY A 83 -2.47 -0.17 1.24
N ALA A 84 -3.14 -1.18 1.81
CA ALA A 84 -3.41 -1.23 3.25
C ALA A 84 -2.11 -1.30 4.09
N GLU A 85 -1.11 -2.02 3.61
CA GLU A 85 0.16 -2.21 4.32
C GLU A 85 0.89 -0.88 4.56
N ARG A 86 1.03 -0.03 3.53
CA ARG A 86 1.66 1.29 3.65
C ARG A 86 0.87 2.22 4.54
N VAL A 87 -0.46 2.26 4.38
CA VAL A 87 -1.34 3.09 5.22
C VAL A 87 -1.20 2.70 6.70
N LEU A 88 -1.22 1.41 7.00
CA LEU A 88 -1.02 0.89 8.35
C LEU A 88 0.38 1.21 8.88
N TYR A 89 1.42 1.14 8.06
CA TYR A 89 2.78 1.52 8.45
C TYR A 89 2.89 2.99 8.88
N VAL A 90 2.33 3.91 8.10
CA VAL A 90 2.29 5.36 8.41
C VAL A 90 1.51 5.63 9.70
N LEU A 91 0.35 4.98 9.86
CA LEU A 91 -0.48 5.13 11.06
C LEU A 91 0.18 4.54 12.31
N ALA A 92 0.84 3.39 12.21
CA ALA A 92 1.59 2.81 13.31
C ALA A 92 2.70 3.75 13.79
N GLY A 93 3.48 4.33 12.87
CA GLY A 93 4.49 5.34 13.17
C GLY A 93 3.89 6.57 13.87
N THR A 94 2.72 7.03 13.42
CA THR A 94 2.00 8.15 14.03
C THR A 94 1.59 7.85 15.48
N LEU A 95 1.01 6.69 15.74
CA LEU A 95 0.59 6.30 17.08
C LEU A 95 1.78 6.08 18.02
N GLN A 96 2.86 5.48 17.54
CA GLN A 96 4.08 5.28 18.32
C GLN A 96 4.72 6.60 18.76
N GLN A 97 4.68 7.64 17.91
CA GLN A 97 5.16 8.98 18.28
C GLN A 97 4.25 9.69 19.30
N ASN A 98 2.97 9.36 19.27
CA ASN A 98 1.95 10.00 20.12
C ASN A 98 1.37 9.01 21.15
N GLU A 99 2.17 8.06 21.63
CA GLU A 99 1.72 7.03 22.60
C GLU A 99 1.13 7.62 23.87
N TRP A 100 1.63 8.80 24.31
CA TRP A 100 1.18 9.53 25.47
C TRP A 100 -0.24 10.12 25.30
N ASP A 101 -0.75 10.29 24.07
CA ASP A 101 -2.02 10.95 23.82
C ASP A 101 -3.21 10.03 24.15
N GLY A 102 -4.00 10.44 25.14
CA GLY A 102 -5.17 9.69 25.63
C GLY A 102 -6.34 9.60 24.64
N ARG A 103 -6.31 10.33 23.52
CA ARG A 103 -7.35 10.31 22.49
C ARG A 103 -7.26 9.12 21.54
N PHE A 104 -6.12 8.42 21.53
CA PHE A 104 -6.00 7.13 20.84
C PHE A 104 -6.52 6.00 21.72
N SER A 105 -7.24 5.06 21.14
CA SER A 105 -7.73 3.86 21.82
C SER A 105 -6.60 2.94 22.27
N GLN A 106 -6.82 2.20 23.35
CA GLN A 106 -5.80 1.28 23.87
C GLN A 106 -5.52 0.14 22.90
N ASP A 107 -6.53 -0.33 22.19
CA ASP A 107 -6.40 -1.40 21.20
C ASP A 107 -5.51 -0.96 20.02
N ASN A 108 -5.72 0.24 19.48
CA ASN A 108 -4.90 0.79 18.42
C ASN A 108 -3.46 1.07 18.86
N LYS A 109 -3.25 1.53 20.11
CA LYS A 109 -1.91 1.68 20.69
C LYS A 109 -1.20 0.34 20.86
N ALA A 110 -1.91 -0.68 21.36
CA ALA A 110 -1.35 -2.03 21.51
C ALA A 110 -0.96 -2.61 20.14
N TRP A 111 -1.82 -2.46 19.14
CA TRP A 111 -1.52 -2.86 17.78
C TRP A 111 -0.29 -2.12 17.21
N ALA A 112 -0.22 -0.80 17.36
CA ALA A 112 0.90 -0.01 16.85
C ALA A 112 2.26 -0.46 17.41
N LYS A 113 2.31 -0.98 18.63
CA LYS A 113 3.53 -1.54 19.22
C LYS A 113 3.99 -2.83 18.55
N THR A 114 3.09 -3.58 17.93
CA THR A 114 3.44 -4.82 17.19
C THR A 114 3.98 -4.54 15.80
N ALA A 115 3.71 -3.34 15.24
CA ALA A 115 4.19 -2.95 13.92
C ALA A 115 5.70 -2.73 13.95
N LYS A 116 6.43 -3.45 13.09
CA LYS A 116 7.88 -3.30 12.98
C LYS A 116 8.23 -1.92 12.44
N ALA A 117 9.07 -1.19 13.15
CA ALA A 117 9.70 0.00 12.61
C ALA A 117 10.79 -0.43 11.62
N ASP A 118 10.88 0.24 10.47
CA ASP A 118 11.99 0.04 9.57
C ASP A 118 13.28 0.56 10.25
N PRO A 119 14.32 -0.27 10.40
CA PRO A 119 15.58 0.13 11.05
C PRO A 119 16.24 1.33 10.37
N LEU A 120 16.09 1.47 9.04
CA LEU A 120 16.66 2.58 8.25
C LEU A 120 15.96 3.91 8.55
N PHE A 121 14.71 3.91 8.97
CA PHE A 121 13.89 5.10 9.20
C PHE A 121 13.42 5.26 10.64
N ALA A 122 13.88 4.43 11.57
CA ALA A 122 13.52 4.51 12.99
C ALA A 122 13.74 5.92 13.59
N HIS A 123 14.61 6.72 12.99
CA HIS A 123 14.96 8.07 13.44
C HIS A 123 14.31 9.20 12.63
N ARG A 124 13.65 8.90 11.49
CA ARG A 124 13.02 9.91 10.61
C ARG A 124 11.54 9.63 10.46
N ARG A 125 10.75 10.06 11.43
CA ARG A 125 9.30 9.91 11.40
C ARG A 125 8.60 11.21 11.00
N ASP A 126 9.12 11.91 9.99
CA ASP A 126 8.56 13.17 9.49
C ASP A 126 7.20 12.96 8.79
N PHE A 127 6.80 11.70 8.57
CA PHE A 127 5.50 11.34 8.00
C PHE A 127 4.39 11.09 9.04
N SER A 128 4.56 11.53 10.29
CA SER A 128 3.49 11.47 11.30
C SER A 128 2.28 12.32 10.91
N VAL A 129 1.09 11.70 10.94
CA VAL A 129 -0.18 12.36 10.59
C VAL A 129 -0.51 13.45 11.61
N GLN A 130 -0.76 14.69 11.14
CA GLN A 130 -0.99 15.86 11.98
C GLN A 130 -2.48 16.17 12.21
N SER A 131 -3.39 15.32 11.73
CA SER A 131 -4.82 15.46 11.97
C SER A 131 -5.18 15.24 13.45
N HIS A 132 -6.40 15.63 13.85
CA HIS A 132 -6.87 15.44 15.22
C HIS A 132 -6.77 13.95 15.65
N PRO A 133 -6.10 13.62 16.76
CA PRO A 133 -5.80 12.23 17.16
C PRO A 133 -7.00 11.30 17.21
N GLY A 134 -8.16 11.78 17.70
CA GLY A 134 -9.39 10.99 17.71
C GLY A 134 -9.91 10.64 16.30
N LEU A 135 -9.71 11.52 15.29
CA LEU A 135 -10.07 11.23 13.91
C LEU A 135 -9.08 10.24 13.27
N VAL A 136 -7.79 10.35 13.61
CA VAL A 136 -6.78 9.37 13.18
C VAL A 136 -7.09 7.99 13.75
N ASP A 137 -7.53 7.91 15.00
CA ASP A 137 -7.93 6.65 15.65
C ASP A 137 -9.14 5.99 14.96
N VAL A 138 -10.15 6.80 14.62
CA VAL A 138 -11.32 6.34 13.85
C VAL A 138 -10.90 5.90 12.44
N PHE A 139 -10.05 6.68 11.78
CA PHE A 139 -9.54 6.36 10.45
C PHE A 139 -8.78 5.04 10.46
N LEU A 140 -7.89 4.81 11.43
CA LEU A 140 -7.17 3.54 11.59
C LEU A 140 -8.13 2.36 11.75
N THR A 141 -9.18 2.52 12.57
CA THR A 141 -10.21 1.48 12.74
C THR A 141 -10.92 1.17 11.41
N GLN A 142 -11.16 2.19 10.57
CA GLN A 142 -11.74 2.00 9.23
C GLN A 142 -10.76 1.29 8.29
N VAL A 143 -9.46 1.62 8.33
CA VAL A 143 -8.41 0.96 7.54
C VAL A 143 -8.32 -0.53 7.87
N HIS A 144 -8.35 -0.90 9.16
CA HIS A 144 -8.40 -2.32 9.56
C HIS A 144 -9.58 -3.06 8.93
N ARG A 145 -10.76 -2.45 8.95
CA ARG A 145 -11.96 -3.05 8.32
C ARG A 145 -11.84 -3.16 6.79
N GLU A 146 -11.20 -2.19 6.13
CA GLU A 146 -10.93 -2.28 4.69
C GLU A 146 -9.91 -3.35 4.37
N ALA A 147 -8.85 -3.51 5.18
CA ALA A 147 -7.82 -4.52 5.02
C ALA A 147 -8.33 -5.97 5.22
N GLU A 148 -9.34 -6.16 6.08
CA GLU A 148 -9.98 -7.47 6.30
C GLU A 148 -10.94 -7.88 5.18
N LYS A 149 -11.36 -6.94 4.32
CA LYS A 149 -12.24 -7.26 3.20
C LYS A 149 -11.49 -8.11 2.17
N PRO A 150 -12.10 -9.19 1.67
CA PRO A 150 -11.50 -9.95 0.59
C PRO A 150 -11.26 -9.02 -0.61
N PRO A 151 -10.14 -9.20 -1.34
CA PRO A 151 -9.85 -8.37 -2.50
C PRO A 151 -11.04 -8.37 -3.45
N ARG A 152 -11.49 -7.19 -3.84
CA ARG A 152 -12.64 -7.06 -4.74
C ARG A 152 -12.33 -7.80 -6.03
N ALA A 153 -13.10 -8.83 -6.31
CA ALA A 153 -12.98 -9.58 -7.55
C ALA A 153 -12.99 -8.60 -8.74
N SER A 154 -11.99 -8.70 -9.58
CA SER A 154 -11.85 -7.90 -10.81
C SER A 154 -13.19 -7.91 -11.58
N ILE A 155 -13.52 -6.80 -12.27
CA ILE A 155 -14.69 -6.73 -13.14
C ILE A 155 -14.70 -7.90 -14.12
N ARG A 156 -13.53 -8.32 -14.62
CA ARG A 156 -13.36 -9.52 -15.45
C ARG A 156 -13.75 -10.81 -14.74
N GLU A 157 -13.37 -10.98 -13.50
CA GLU A 157 -13.75 -12.17 -12.69
C GLU A 157 -15.23 -12.17 -12.36
N ARG A 158 -15.80 -11.00 -12.05
CA ARG A 158 -17.25 -10.86 -11.83
C ARG A 158 -18.06 -11.14 -13.08
N LEU A 159 -17.61 -10.69 -14.26
CA LEU A 159 -18.21 -11.02 -15.55
C LEU A 159 -18.09 -12.51 -15.85
N LYS A 160 -16.93 -13.12 -15.64
CA LYS A 160 -16.72 -14.56 -15.84
C LYS A 160 -17.61 -15.40 -14.92
N GLN A 161 -17.70 -15.04 -13.63
CA GLN A 161 -18.61 -15.69 -12.69
C GLN A 161 -20.09 -15.49 -13.06
N ALA A 162 -20.45 -14.32 -13.60
CA ALA A 162 -21.82 -14.08 -14.07
C ALA A 162 -22.13 -14.91 -15.33
N GLN A 163 -21.22 -15.06 -16.27
CA GLN A 163 -21.35 -15.92 -17.44
C GLN A 163 -21.47 -17.39 -17.04
N GLU A 164 -20.61 -17.90 -16.17
CA GLU A 164 -20.67 -19.28 -15.67
C GLU A 164 -22.01 -19.59 -14.94
N LYS A 165 -22.51 -18.61 -14.19
CA LYS A 165 -23.83 -18.74 -13.52
C LYS A 165 -24.99 -18.73 -14.51
N ALA A 166 -24.89 -17.94 -15.59
CA ALA A 166 -25.91 -17.91 -16.66
C ALA A 166 -25.93 -19.23 -17.45
N GLU A 167 -24.75 -19.77 -17.81
CA GLU A 167 -24.60 -21.04 -18.52
C GLU A 167 -25.13 -22.22 -17.69
N LYS A 168 -24.85 -22.25 -16.38
CA LYS A 168 -25.41 -23.28 -15.46
C LYS A 168 -26.93 -23.19 -15.36
N LYS A 169 -27.53 -21.99 -15.34
CA LYS A 169 -28.98 -21.84 -15.33
C LYS A 169 -29.62 -22.32 -16.64
N THR A 170 -28.97 -22.05 -17.78
CA THR A 170 -29.50 -22.49 -19.09
C THR A 170 -29.43 -24.00 -19.26
N SER A 171 -28.35 -24.63 -18.76
CA SER A 171 -28.21 -26.09 -18.82
C SER A 171 -29.20 -26.83 -17.91
N VAL A 172 -29.54 -26.26 -16.74
CA VAL A 172 -30.55 -26.84 -15.83
C VAL A 172 -31.95 -26.70 -16.41
N GLN A 173 -32.27 -25.59 -17.08
CA GLN A 173 -33.58 -25.42 -17.75
C GLN A 173 -33.76 -26.31 -18.99
N ALA A 174 -32.66 -26.61 -19.71
CA ALA A 174 -32.69 -27.53 -20.83
C ALA A 174 -32.88 -28.99 -20.39
N ALA A 175 -32.37 -29.36 -19.22
CA ALA A 175 -32.53 -30.70 -18.66
C ALA A 175 -33.94 -30.96 -18.11
N THR A 176 -34.61 -29.93 -17.60
CA THR A 176 -35.99 -30.06 -17.10
C THR A 176 -37.07 -30.14 -18.21
N LYS A 177 -36.82 -29.54 -19.38
CA LYS A 177 -37.75 -29.64 -20.54
C LYS A 177 -37.74 -30.98 -21.27
N LYS A 178 -36.77 -31.87 -20.98
CA LYS A 178 -36.64 -33.21 -21.60
C LYS A 178 -37.38 -34.33 -20.84
N LYS A 179 -38.14 -34.03 -19.79
CA LYS A 179 -38.82 -35.03 -18.95
C LYS A 179 -40.36 -34.86 -18.91
N GLU A 180 -40.99 -34.39 -19.97
CA GLU A 180 -42.43 -34.59 -20.12
C GLU A 180 -42.66 -35.87 -20.94
N PRO A 181 -43.29 -36.89 -20.37
CA PRO A 181 -43.66 -38.09 -21.13
C PRO A 181 -44.92 -37.77 -21.93
N GLU A 182 -44.86 -38.06 -23.22
CA GLU A 182 -46.04 -38.16 -24.07
C GLU A 182 -47.07 -39.13 -23.45
N ARG A 183 -48.27 -38.66 -23.39
CA ARG A 183 -49.46 -39.47 -23.11
C ARG A 183 -50.35 -39.43 -24.32
#